data_9cd3d932264a790064ca7094461337b0
#
_entry.id   9cd3d932264a790064ca7094461337b0
#
_cell.length_a   1.000
_cell.length_b   1.000
_cell.length_c   1.000
_cell.angle_alpha   90.00
_cell.angle_beta   90.00
_cell.angle_gamma   90.00
#
_symmetry.space_group_name_H-M   'P 1'
#
loop_
_entity.id
_entity.type
_entity.pdbx_description
1 polymer ?
#
loop_
_entity_poly.entity_id
_entity_poly.type
_entity_poly.pdbx_seq_one_letter_code
_entity_poly.pdbx_strand_id
1 'polypeptide(L)'
;MSAFFQQLKELAPWQQTAFATALAERMYPNYALFCQVTEQDEQAAALKKGLMLIWEQLANKESKINFEVQLEKLADLIPNDMDYEMYGVYPAIDAAMAAHTAMELAMGTQAEEVTRVSRLMRQTIISFIEATEELPEDEKARRNMLNNHELMQFDREFQDEVLQQISAMKHPQKDALKELRLMAQNEGVSCLGLAV
;
A
#
# COMPACT_ATOMS: atom_id res chain seq x y z
N MET A 1 7.84 13.59 -16.17
CA MET A 1 7.53 12.39 -15.36
C MET A 1 8.75 12.13 -14.49
N SER A 2 8.60 11.84 -13.21
CA SER A 2 9.75 11.56 -12.32
C SER A 2 10.45 10.28 -12.80
N ALA A 3 11.79 10.22 -12.72
CA ALA A 3 12.59 9.03 -13.09
C ALA A 3 12.10 7.78 -12.32
N PHE A 4 11.71 7.94 -11.07
CA PHE A 4 11.13 6.89 -10.24
C PHE A 4 9.88 6.24 -10.87
N PHE A 5 8.91 7.04 -11.31
CA PHE A 5 7.70 6.50 -11.95
C PHE A 5 7.97 5.85 -13.30
N GLN A 6 9.00 6.30 -14.01
CA GLN A 6 9.42 5.62 -15.23
C GLN A 6 9.99 4.23 -14.93
N GLN A 7 10.84 4.13 -13.91
CA GLN A 7 11.39 2.84 -13.46
C GLN A 7 10.29 1.87 -13.02
N LEU A 8 9.27 2.35 -12.26
CA LEU A 8 8.14 1.49 -11.87
C LEU A 8 7.40 0.90 -13.07
N LYS A 9 7.21 1.67 -14.13
CA LYS A 9 6.53 1.19 -15.35
C LYS A 9 7.36 0.21 -16.16
N GLU A 10 8.69 0.28 -16.09
CA GLU A 10 9.62 -0.61 -16.76
C GLU A 10 9.84 -1.93 -16.03
N LEU A 11 9.35 -2.08 -14.81
CA LEU A 11 9.39 -3.33 -14.06
C LEU A 11 8.61 -4.45 -14.78
N ALA A 12 9.07 -5.68 -14.63
CA ALA A 12 8.30 -6.85 -15.06
C ALA A 12 6.96 -6.95 -14.28
N PRO A 13 5.89 -7.53 -14.87
CA PRO A 13 4.57 -7.58 -14.23
C PRO A 13 4.59 -8.11 -12.79
N TRP A 14 5.33 -9.17 -12.51
CA TRP A 14 5.44 -9.71 -11.15
C TRP A 14 6.16 -8.75 -10.17
N GLN A 15 7.11 -7.96 -10.68
CA GLN A 15 7.80 -6.94 -9.88
C GLN A 15 6.85 -5.79 -9.54
N GLN A 16 6.01 -5.38 -10.50
CA GLN A 16 4.97 -4.37 -10.26
C GLN A 16 3.97 -4.84 -9.22
N THR A 17 3.53 -6.11 -9.30
CA THR A 17 2.68 -6.73 -8.28
C THR A 17 3.35 -6.74 -6.91
N ALA A 18 4.63 -7.17 -6.83
CA ALA A 18 5.36 -7.21 -5.57
C ALA A 18 5.54 -5.81 -4.95
N PHE A 19 5.83 -4.79 -5.77
CA PHE A 19 5.92 -3.40 -5.32
C PHE A 19 4.58 -2.92 -4.73
N ALA A 20 3.49 -3.04 -5.49
CA ALA A 20 2.18 -2.60 -5.04
C ALA A 20 1.72 -3.35 -3.77
N THR A 21 2.01 -4.66 -3.68
CA THR A 21 1.66 -5.47 -2.51
C THR A 21 2.46 -5.05 -1.28
N ALA A 22 3.75 -4.69 -1.43
CA ALA A 22 4.56 -4.17 -0.33
C ALA A 22 4.01 -2.84 0.21
N LEU A 23 3.58 -1.93 -0.67
CA LEU A 23 2.95 -0.69 -0.24
C LEU A 23 1.61 -0.94 0.46
N ALA A 24 0.78 -1.83 -0.07
CA ALA A 24 -0.49 -2.21 0.55
C ALA A 24 -0.29 -2.87 1.94
N GLU A 25 0.73 -3.72 2.12
CA GLU A 25 1.11 -4.26 3.44
C GLU A 25 1.52 -3.15 4.42
N ARG A 26 2.27 -2.13 3.99
CA ARG A 26 2.65 -0.98 4.82
C ARG A 26 1.45 -0.10 5.20
N MET A 27 0.42 -0.05 4.35
CA MET A 27 -0.82 0.70 4.62
C MET A 27 -1.82 -0.11 5.45
N TYR A 28 -1.74 -1.44 5.45
CA TYR A 28 -2.68 -2.34 6.11
C TYR A 28 -2.97 -2.00 7.59
N PRO A 29 -2.00 -1.60 8.45
CA PRO A 29 -2.30 -1.25 9.84
C PRO A 29 -3.30 -0.11 9.98
N ASN A 30 -3.41 0.81 9.02
CA ASN A 30 -4.43 1.87 9.03
C ASN A 30 -5.83 1.26 8.92
N TYR A 31 -6.01 0.26 8.05
CA TYR A 31 -7.27 -0.47 7.92
C TYR A 31 -7.58 -1.30 9.16
N ALA A 32 -6.59 -1.99 9.70
CA ALA A 32 -6.76 -2.81 10.90
C ALA A 32 -7.16 -1.97 12.12
N LEU A 33 -6.54 -0.78 12.30
CA LEU A 33 -6.90 0.16 13.35
C LEU A 33 -8.35 0.67 13.19
N PHE A 34 -8.74 1.03 11.97
CA PHE A 34 -10.11 1.43 11.67
C PHE A 34 -11.10 0.30 12.02
N CYS A 35 -10.84 -0.93 11.59
CA CYS A 35 -11.68 -2.09 11.90
C CYS A 35 -11.76 -2.37 13.41
N GLN A 36 -10.66 -2.23 14.14
CA GLN A 36 -10.64 -2.39 15.58
C GLN A 36 -11.54 -1.36 16.28
N VAL A 37 -11.47 -0.09 15.86
CA VAL A 37 -12.29 0.99 16.46
C VAL A 37 -13.77 0.85 16.09
N THR A 38 -14.08 0.26 14.93
CA THR A 38 -15.46 0.05 14.44
C THR A 38 -15.99 -1.36 14.71
N GLU A 39 -15.25 -2.18 15.48
CA GLU A 39 -15.64 -3.56 15.85
C GLU A 39 -15.85 -4.48 14.60
N GLN A 40 -14.98 -4.32 13.58
CA GLN A 40 -15.06 -5.05 12.31
C GLN A 40 -13.82 -5.93 12.06
N ASP A 41 -13.32 -6.62 13.08
CA ASP A 41 -12.07 -7.40 13.04
C ASP A 41 -12.06 -8.47 11.94
N GLU A 42 -13.23 -9.02 11.58
CA GLU A 42 -13.36 -10.00 10.49
C GLU A 42 -12.99 -9.37 9.14
N GLN A 43 -13.28 -8.09 8.91
CA GLN A 43 -12.91 -7.38 7.69
C GLN A 43 -11.39 -7.16 7.64
N ALA A 44 -10.76 -6.79 8.77
CA ALA A 44 -9.31 -6.68 8.85
C ALA A 44 -8.62 -8.02 8.51
N ALA A 45 -9.12 -9.12 9.06
CA ALA A 45 -8.61 -10.46 8.75
C ALA A 45 -8.80 -10.85 7.27
N ALA A 46 -9.93 -10.46 6.67
CA ALA A 46 -10.22 -10.71 5.25
C ALA A 46 -9.27 -9.93 4.33
N LEU A 47 -9.00 -8.65 4.60
CA LEU A 47 -8.04 -7.85 3.84
C LEU A 47 -6.62 -8.42 3.94
N LYS A 48 -6.19 -8.77 5.16
CA LYS A 48 -4.89 -9.43 5.42
C LYS A 48 -4.74 -10.72 4.63
N LYS A 49 -5.81 -11.52 4.58
CA LYS A 49 -5.85 -12.75 3.79
C LYS A 49 -5.69 -12.46 2.30
N GLY A 50 -6.34 -11.42 1.76
CA GLY A 50 -6.17 -10.97 0.38
C GLY A 50 -4.72 -10.68 0.04
N LEU A 51 -4.03 -9.89 0.86
CA LEU A 51 -2.60 -9.58 0.71
C LEU A 51 -1.73 -10.86 0.78
N MET A 52 -2.02 -11.77 1.71
CA MET A 52 -1.31 -13.04 1.84
C MET A 52 -1.40 -13.88 0.56
N LEU A 53 -2.57 -13.93 -0.08
CA LEU A 53 -2.77 -14.68 -1.33
C LEU A 53 -1.95 -14.11 -2.49
N ILE A 54 -1.76 -12.78 -2.56
CA ILE A 54 -0.90 -12.17 -3.59
C ILE A 54 0.56 -12.59 -3.36
N TRP A 55 1.06 -12.54 -2.13
CA TRP A 55 2.40 -13.02 -1.79
C TRP A 55 2.60 -14.51 -2.08
N GLU A 56 1.58 -15.33 -1.82
CA GLU A 56 1.59 -16.76 -2.14
C GLU A 56 1.74 -16.99 -3.65
N GLN A 57 0.96 -16.28 -4.46
CA GLN A 57 1.06 -16.36 -5.93
C GLN A 57 2.43 -15.90 -6.44
N LEU A 58 3.00 -14.84 -5.88
CA LEU A 58 4.33 -14.36 -6.23
C LEU A 58 5.41 -15.40 -5.90
N ALA A 59 5.29 -16.07 -4.75
CA ALA A 59 6.26 -17.07 -4.29
C ALA A 59 6.08 -18.44 -4.97
N ASN A 60 4.87 -18.74 -5.47
CA ASN A 60 4.54 -20.03 -6.08
C ASN A 60 3.61 -19.85 -7.28
N LYS A 61 4.19 -19.88 -8.49
CA LYS A 61 3.43 -19.73 -9.76
C LYS A 61 2.42 -20.85 -10.02
N GLU A 62 2.54 -22.00 -9.35
CA GLU A 62 1.62 -23.14 -9.49
C GLU A 62 0.40 -22.99 -8.57
N SER A 63 0.35 -21.98 -7.75
CA SER A 63 -0.80 -21.68 -6.89
C SER A 63 -2.05 -21.42 -7.73
N LYS A 64 -3.13 -22.12 -7.40
CA LYS A 64 -4.42 -22.02 -8.11
C LYS A 64 -5.37 -21.10 -7.34
N ILE A 65 -5.05 -19.84 -7.28
CA ILE A 65 -5.87 -18.82 -6.62
C ILE A 65 -6.86 -18.25 -7.65
N ASN A 66 -8.15 -18.28 -7.34
CA ASN A 66 -9.14 -17.56 -8.13
C ASN A 66 -9.17 -16.09 -7.71
N PHE A 67 -8.35 -15.29 -8.36
CA PHE A 67 -8.23 -13.85 -8.06
C PHE A 67 -9.50 -13.06 -8.39
N GLU A 68 -10.32 -13.46 -9.36
CA GLU A 68 -11.60 -12.78 -9.66
C GLU A 68 -12.50 -12.76 -8.43
N VAL A 69 -12.71 -13.94 -7.82
CA VAL A 69 -13.51 -14.06 -6.58
C VAL A 69 -12.87 -13.32 -5.40
N GLN A 70 -11.54 -13.28 -5.32
CA GLN A 70 -10.88 -12.56 -4.23
C GLN A 70 -10.95 -11.03 -4.43
N LEU A 71 -10.90 -10.56 -5.68
CA LEU A 71 -11.03 -9.15 -6.02
C LEU A 71 -12.43 -8.62 -5.67
N GLU A 72 -13.49 -9.37 -5.98
CA GLU A 72 -14.86 -9.04 -5.55
C GLU A 72 -14.95 -8.91 -4.02
N LYS A 73 -14.36 -9.85 -3.28
CA LYS A 73 -14.33 -9.77 -1.82
C LYS A 73 -13.56 -8.55 -1.29
N LEU A 74 -12.45 -8.19 -1.94
CA LEU A 74 -11.71 -6.99 -1.55
C LEU A 74 -12.48 -5.69 -1.84
N ALA A 75 -13.26 -5.66 -2.94
CA ALA A 75 -14.11 -4.53 -3.25
C ALA A 75 -15.18 -4.29 -2.16
N ASP A 76 -15.75 -5.36 -1.61
CA ASP A 76 -16.73 -5.29 -0.52
C ASP A 76 -16.14 -4.83 0.82
N LEU A 77 -14.79 -4.88 0.96
CA LEU A 77 -14.09 -4.42 2.16
C LEU A 77 -13.75 -2.92 2.15
N ILE A 78 -13.95 -2.22 1.03
CA ILE A 78 -13.67 -0.79 0.94
C ILE A 78 -14.77 -0.04 1.71
N PRO A 79 -14.44 0.67 2.81
CA PRO A 79 -15.44 1.39 3.58
C PRO A 79 -16.10 2.50 2.74
N ASN A 80 -17.37 2.78 3.03
CA ASN A 80 -18.03 3.96 2.49
C ASN A 80 -17.84 5.11 3.48
N ASP A 81 -17.18 6.19 3.07
CA ASP A 81 -16.88 7.35 3.93
C ASP A 81 -18.14 8.04 4.49
N MET A 82 -19.28 7.93 3.79
CA MET A 82 -20.56 8.48 4.24
C MET A 82 -21.12 7.81 5.51
N ASP A 83 -20.63 6.62 5.84
CA ASP A 83 -21.10 5.84 7.00
C ASP A 83 -20.32 6.17 8.29
N TYR A 84 -19.27 7.00 8.21
CA TYR A 84 -18.37 7.27 9.33
C TYR A 84 -18.00 8.76 9.42
N GLU A 85 -18.06 9.31 10.64
CA GLU A 85 -17.66 10.70 10.92
C GLU A 85 -16.16 10.83 11.29
N MET A 86 -15.46 9.71 11.49
CA MET A 86 -14.08 9.69 11.95
C MET A 86 -13.09 9.81 10.79
N TYR A 87 -12.01 10.57 10.98
CA TYR A 87 -10.93 10.71 9.99
C TYR A 87 -10.33 9.36 9.56
N GLY A 88 -10.23 8.40 10.48
CA GLY A 88 -9.61 7.09 10.23
C GLY A 88 -10.22 6.28 9.09
N VAL A 89 -11.43 6.64 8.61
CA VAL A 89 -12.05 6.00 7.45
C VAL A 89 -11.26 6.25 6.16
N TYR A 90 -10.67 7.43 5.97
CA TYR A 90 -9.93 7.77 4.74
C TYR A 90 -8.64 6.94 4.57
N PRO A 91 -7.74 6.85 5.56
CA PRO A 91 -6.59 5.94 5.45
C PRO A 91 -6.99 4.47 5.33
N ALA A 92 -8.15 4.06 5.86
CA ALA A 92 -8.66 2.71 5.71
C ALA A 92 -9.15 2.44 4.28
N ILE A 93 -9.89 3.37 3.67
CA ILE A 93 -10.27 3.30 2.25
C ILE A 93 -9.02 3.18 1.37
N ASP A 94 -8.03 4.03 1.59
CA ASP A 94 -6.79 4.04 0.79
C ASP A 94 -6.03 2.71 0.91
N ALA A 95 -5.95 2.13 2.11
CA ALA A 95 -5.31 0.83 2.33
C ALA A 95 -6.06 -0.32 1.61
N ALA A 96 -7.41 -0.33 1.68
CA ALA A 96 -8.23 -1.31 0.97
C ALA A 96 -8.10 -1.15 -0.56
N MET A 97 -8.10 0.08 -1.08
CA MET A 97 -7.89 0.38 -2.49
C MET A 97 -6.49 -0.02 -2.97
N ALA A 98 -5.45 0.18 -2.15
CA ALA A 98 -4.10 -0.28 -2.47
C ALA A 98 -4.03 -1.81 -2.59
N ALA A 99 -4.66 -2.55 -1.67
CA ALA A 99 -4.75 -4.00 -1.73
C ALA A 99 -5.55 -4.50 -2.95
N HIS A 100 -6.66 -3.84 -3.27
CA HIS A 100 -7.46 -4.13 -4.47
C HIS A 100 -6.62 -3.94 -5.74
N THR A 101 -5.94 -2.80 -5.89
CA THR A 101 -5.09 -2.53 -7.06
C THR A 101 -3.90 -3.49 -7.14
N ALA A 102 -3.29 -3.89 -6.02
CA ALA A 102 -2.24 -4.91 -6.01
C ALA A 102 -2.75 -6.27 -6.53
N MET A 103 -4.00 -6.62 -6.22
CA MET A 103 -4.63 -7.85 -6.73
C MET A 103 -4.96 -7.75 -8.22
N GLU A 104 -5.41 -6.60 -8.71
CA GLU A 104 -5.59 -6.35 -10.15
C GLU A 104 -4.27 -6.53 -10.93
N LEU A 105 -3.15 -6.02 -10.39
CA LEU A 105 -1.82 -6.23 -10.97
C LEU A 105 -1.42 -7.71 -10.98
N ALA A 106 -1.78 -8.47 -9.95
CA ALA A 106 -1.56 -9.92 -9.92
C ALA A 106 -2.35 -10.67 -11.01
N MET A 107 -3.47 -10.10 -11.45
CA MET A 107 -4.29 -10.60 -12.57
C MET A 107 -3.77 -10.14 -13.95
N GLY A 108 -2.76 -9.28 -14.01
CA GLY A 108 -2.14 -8.82 -15.24
C GLY A 108 -2.72 -7.54 -15.81
N THR A 109 -3.27 -6.65 -14.98
CA THR A 109 -3.71 -5.32 -15.41
C THR A 109 -2.55 -4.39 -15.80
N GLN A 110 -2.87 -3.18 -16.26
CA GLN A 110 -1.90 -2.28 -16.89
C GLN A 110 -0.84 -1.75 -15.93
N ALA A 111 0.38 -1.54 -16.44
CA ALA A 111 1.54 -1.04 -15.70
C ALA A 111 1.35 0.36 -15.04
N GLU A 112 0.39 1.16 -15.53
CA GLU A 112 0.02 2.44 -14.93
C GLU A 112 -0.47 2.30 -13.48
N GLU A 113 -1.11 1.19 -13.13
CA GLU A 113 -1.69 0.95 -11.80
C GLU A 113 -0.64 0.89 -10.69
N VAL A 114 0.58 0.43 -10.98
CA VAL A 114 1.68 0.45 -9.99
C VAL A 114 2.01 1.87 -9.53
N THR A 115 1.97 2.85 -10.44
CA THR A 115 2.22 4.26 -10.10
C THR A 115 1.06 4.87 -9.32
N ARG A 116 -0.14 4.34 -9.49
CA ARG A 116 -1.33 4.75 -8.73
C ARG A 116 -1.19 4.39 -7.25
N VAL A 117 -0.77 3.15 -6.91
CA VAL A 117 -0.56 2.74 -5.52
C VAL A 117 0.51 3.59 -4.84
N SER A 118 1.63 3.87 -5.55
CA SER A 118 2.69 4.75 -5.05
C SER A 118 2.18 6.17 -4.70
N ARG A 119 1.37 6.74 -5.59
CA ARG A 119 0.77 8.07 -5.35
C ARG A 119 -0.28 8.05 -4.24
N LEU A 120 -1.07 6.98 -4.17
CA LEU A 120 -2.11 6.81 -3.15
C LEU A 120 -1.48 6.83 -1.75
N MET A 121 -0.47 6.00 -1.50
CA MET A 121 0.23 5.97 -0.21
C MET A 121 0.79 7.35 0.15
N ARG A 122 1.43 8.03 -0.79
CA ARG A 122 1.95 9.39 -0.57
C ARG A 122 0.82 10.39 -0.24
N GLN A 123 -0.30 10.32 -0.96
CA GLN A 123 -1.45 11.21 -0.71
C GLN A 123 -2.07 10.95 0.65
N THR A 124 -2.18 9.68 1.07
CA THR A 124 -2.63 9.30 2.42
C THR A 124 -1.79 9.99 3.50
N ILE A 125 -0.45 9.99 3.34
CA ILE A 125 0.47 10.64 4.28
C ILE A 125 0.28 12.16 4.27
N ILE A 126 0.19 12.78 3.10
CA ILE A 126 -0.04 14.23 2.97
C ILE A 126 -1.34 14.62 3.66
N SER A 127 -2.44 13.92 3.37
CA SER A 127 -3.75 14.19 3.96
C SER A 127 -3.74 14.00 5.49
N PHE A 128 -2.97 13.04 6.00
CA PHE A 128 -2.80 12.84 7.44
C PHE A 128 -2.05 14.01 8.10
N ILE A 129 -0.94 14.47 7.52
CA ILE A 129 -0.20 15.64 8.02
C ILE A 129 -1.11 16.87 8.00
N GLU A 130 -1.85 17.10 6.91
CA GLU A 130 -2.79 18.21 6.78
C GLU A 130 -3.93 18.19 7.80
N ALA A 131 -4.34 17.00 8.24
CA ALA A 131 -5.40 16.83 9.24
C ALA A 131 -4.91 16.94 10.68
N THR A 132 -3.61 16.73 10.94
CA THR A 132 -3.06 16.63 12.30
C THR A 132 -2.11 17.76 12.67
N GLU A 133 -1.63 18.55 11.71
CA GLU A 133 -0.65 19.61 11.93
C GLU A 133 -1.11 20.96 11.38
N GLU A 134 -0.66 22.04 12.02
CA GLU A 134 -0.84 23.39 11.51
C GLU A 134 0.14 23.66 10.36
N LEU A 135 -0.38 23.87 9.17
CA LEU A 135 0.43 24.15 7.99
C LEU A 135 0.46 25.65 7.68
N PRO A 136 1.59 26.15 7.13
CA PRO A 136 1.70 27.53 6.67
C PRO A 136 0.66 27.86 5.62
N GLU A 137 0.10 29.10 5.65
CA GLU A 137 -0.81 29.62 4.61
C GLU A 137 -0.08 29.83 3.28
N ASP A 138 1.20 30.20 3.32
CA ASP A 138 2.04 30.37 2.12
C ASP A 138 2.26 29.03 1.42
N GLU A 139 1.85 28.90 0.18
CA GLU A 139 1.91 27.65 -0.59
C GLU A 139 3.34 27.09 -0.73
N LYS A 140 4.35 27.97 -0.87
CA LYS A 140 5.75 27.53 -0.99
C LYS A 140 6.29 27.01 0.33
N ALA A 141 5.98 27.68 1.44
CA ALA A 141 6.34 27.25 2.79
C ALA A 141 5.66 25.93 3.14
N ARG A 142 4.35 25.79 2.84
CA ARG A 142 3.58 24.56 3.01
C ARG A 142 4.19 23.39 2.24
N ARG A 143 4.48 23.57 0.95
CA ARG A 143 5.13 22.54 0.13
C ARG A 143 6.50 22.15 0.66
N ASN A 144 7.28 23.12 1.14
CA ASN A 144 8.59 22.86 1.73
C ASN A 144 8.47 22.07 3.04
N MET A 145 7.51 22.43 3.91
CA MET A 145 7.24 21.69 5.15
C MET A 145 6.83 20.24 4.86
N LEU A 146 5.86 20.03 3.97
CA LEU A 146 5.43 18.69 3.58
C LEU A 146 6.59 17.86 3.01
N ASN A 147 7.39 18.42 2.09
CA ASN A 147 8.51 17.70 1.50
C ASN A 147 9.60 17.31 2.49
N ASN A 148 9.78 18.05 3.57
CA ASN A 148 10.78 17.78 4.61
C ASN A 148 10.18 17.07 5.83
N HIS A 149 8.89 16.78 5.83
CA HIS A 149 8.23 16.05 6.91
C HIS A 149 8.78 14.62 7.05
N GLU A 150 8.97 14.16 8.28
CA GLU A 150 9.56 12.85 8.59
C GLU A 150 8.82 11.69 7.91
N LEU A 151 7.49 11.67 7.97
CA LEU A 151 6.68 10.64 7.31
C LEU A 151 6.88 10.63 5.79
N MET A 152 7.07 11.81 5.16
CA MET A 152 7.34 11.92 3.74
C MET A 152 8.77 11.50 3.36
N GLN A 153 9.71 11.59 4.29
CA GLN A 153 11.06 11.05 4.12
C GLN A 153 11.04 9.53 4.22
N PHE A 154 10.39 8.98 5.25
CA PHE A 154 10.20 7.53 5.40
C PHE A 154 9.46 6.90 4.23
N ASP A 155 8.43 7.57 3.67
CA ASP A 155 7.74 7.13 2.46
C ASP A 155 8.71 6.98 1.28
N ARG A 156 9.54 8.01 1.04
CA ARG A 156 10.52 7.97 -0.06
C ARG A 156 11.55 6.85 0.14
N GLU A 157 12.15 6.78 1.31
CA GLU A 157 13.15 5.76 1.65
C GLU A 157 12.57 4.34 1.51
N PHE A 158 11.35 4.13 2.00
CA PHE A 158 10.68 2.83 1.88
C PHE A 158 10.38 2.47 0.43
N GLN A 159 9.82 3.38 -0.36
CA GLN A 159 9.50 3.09 -1.76
C GLN A 159 10.75 2.87 -2.61
N ASP A 160 11.82 3.64 -2.36
CA ASP A 160 13.12 3.47 -3.03
C ASP A 160 13.76 2.11 -2.66
N GLU A 161 13.71 1.71 -1.39
CA GLU A 161 14.23 0.43 -0.92
C GLU A 161 13.45 -0.74 -1.54
N VAL A 162 12.10 -0.69 -1.56
CA VAL A 162 11.27 -1.70 -2.23
C VAL A 162 11.65 -1.81 -3.70
N LEU A 163 11.75 -0.67 -4.40
CA LEU A 163 12.13 -0.64 -5.82
C LEU A 163 13.51 -1.25 -6.05
N GLN A 164 14.49 -0.92 -5.21
CA GLN A 164 15.84 -1.45 -5.31
C GLN A 164 15.87 -2.98 -5.13
N GLN A 165 15.22 -3.49 -4.08
CA GLN A 165 15.17 -4.93 -3.79
C GLN A 165 14.51 -5.72 -4.93
N ILE A 166 13.36 -5.29 -5.42
CA ILE A 166 12.66 -6.01 -6.50
C ILE A 166 13.40 -5.90 -7.84
N SER A 167 14.06 -4.77 -8.12
CA SER A 167 14.84 -4.59 -9.36
C SER A 167 16.09 -5.48 -9.40
N ALA A 168 16.64 -5.80 -8.25
CA ALA A 168 17.78 -6.73 -8.13
C ALA A 168 17.40 -8.20 -8.41
N MET A 169 16.12 -8.56 -8.28
CA MET A 169 15.63 -9.92 -8.51
C MET A 169 15.34 -10.14 -9.99
N LYS A 170 15.99 -11.12 -10.64
CA LYS A 170 15.72 -11.52 -12.03
C LYS A 170 14.44 -12.35 -12.18
N HIS A 171 14.02 -13.02 -11.14
CA HIS A 171 12.82 -13.86 -11.05
C HIS A 171 12.35 -13.88 -9.59
N PRO A 172 11.09 -14.21 -9.32
CA PRO A 172 10.59 -14.31 -7.94
C PRO A 172 11.41 -15.33 -7.14
N GLN A 173 11.94 -14.89 -6.01
CA GLN A 173 12.71 -15.71 -5.07
C GLN A 173 11.99 -15.73 -3.73
N LYS A 174 11.56 -16.91 -3.29
CA LYS A 174 10.70 -17.08 -2.11
C LYS A 174 11.26 -16.40 -0.86
N ASP A 175 12.55 -16.57 -0.59
CA ASP A 175 13.17 -16.01 0.62
C ASP A 175 13.28 -14.48 0.52
N ALA A 176 13.70 -13.94 -0.63
CA ALA A 176 13.77 -12.50 -0.86
C ALA A 176 12.39 -11.84 -0.80
N LEU A 177 11.33 -12.48 -1.34
CA LEU A 177 9.95 -12.00 -1.22
C LEU A 177 9.46 -12.04 0.22
N LYS A 178 9.87 -13.04 1.00
CA LYS A 178 9.55 -13.10 2.43
C LYS A 178 10.22 -11.97 3.22
N GLU A 179 11.49 -11.68 2.95
CA GLU A 179 12.22 -10.55 3.56
C GLU A 179 11.58 -9.22 3.17
N LEU A 180 11.27 -9.02 1.89
CA LEU A 180 10.57 -7.84 1.39
C LEU A 180 9.22 -7.65 2.11
N ARG A 181 8.44 -8.71 2.29
CA ARG A 181 7.19 -8.67 3.02
C ARG A 181 7.39 -8.29 4.48
N LEU A 182 8.37 -8.86 5.18
CA LEU A 182 8.66 -8.52 6.57
C LEU A 182 9.07 -7.05 6.71
N MET A 183 9.88 -6.53 5.79
CA MET A 183 10.22 -5.11 5.72
C MET A 183 8.98 -4.24 5.51
N ALA A 184 8.09 -4.66 4.60
CA ALA A 184 6.84 -3.94 4.33
C ALA A 184 5.90 -3.91 5.55
N GLN A 185 5.81 -4.99 6.30
CA GLN A 185 4.99 -5.09 7.53
C GLN A 185 5.49 -4.19 8.66
N ASN A 186 6.79 -3.87 8.70
CA ASN A 186 7.38 -2.90 9.63
C ASN A 186 6.91 -3.09 11.09
N GLU A 187 6.94 -4.32 11.58
CA GLU A 187 6.52 -4.68 12.94
C GLU A 187 5.09 -4.21 13.30
N GLY A 188 4.22 -4.03 12.30
CA GLY A 188 2.85 -3.57 12.48
C GLY A 188 2.69 -2.04 12.48
N VAL A 189 3.75 -1.28 12.19
CA VAL A 189 3.70 0.18 12.09
C VAL A 189 3.36 0.61 10.65
N SER A 190 2.31 1.38 10.50
CA SER A 190 1.81 1.86 9.20
C SER A 190 2.70 2.94 8.57
N CYS A 191 2.36 3.34 7.34
CA CYS A 191 2.94 4.50 6.66
C CYS A 191 2.67 5.85 7.38
N LEU A 192 1.72 5.89 8.32
CA LEU A 192 1.39 7.04 9.15
C LEU A 192 2.07 7.00 10.53
N GLY A 193 2.94 6.02 10.78
CA GLY A 193 3.57 5.83 12.09
C GLY A 193 2.63 5.27 13.17
N LEU A 194 1.47 4.73 12.79
CA LEU A 194 0.48 4.16 13.70
C LEU A 194 0.71 2.65 13.84
N ALA A 195 0.78 2.16 15.08
CA ALA A 195 0.91 0.74 15.40
C ALA A 195 -0.45 0.11 15.79
N VAL A 196 -0.66 -1.16 15.43
CA VAL A 196 -1.85 -1.97 15.76
C VAL A 196 -1.41 -3.24 16.49
#